data_90339ea012fb0a755d06f59b0f79d8e1
#
_entry.id   90339ea012fb0a755d06f59b0f79d8e1
#
_cell.length_a   1.000
_cell.length_b   1.000
_cell.length_c   1.000
_cell.angle_alpha   90.00
_cell.angle_beta   90.00
_cell.angle_gamma   90.00
#
_symmetry.space_group_name_H-M   'P 1'
#
loop_
_entity.id
_entity.type
_entity.pdbx_description
1 polymer ?
#
loop_
_entity_poly.entity_id
_entity_poly.type
_entity_poly.pdbx_seq_one_letter_code
_entity_poly.pdbx_strand_id
1 'polypeptide(L)'
;MLMEFPKLIEAIRAQQPEETEDLGFLAKIDRQNALRVKLLACGFAWKLSEERVQELLKKNRQQPLYSRNLWEFTLKYAFRHGLTYERWRDLIGR
;
A
#
# COMPACT_ATOMS: atom_id res chain seq x y z
N MET A 1 0.35 12.34 -7.24
CA MET A 1 0.62 10.98 -6.74
C MET A 1 -0.55 10.42 -5.92
N LEU A 2 -1.07 11.19 -4.98
CA LEU A 2 -2.20 10.75 -4.15
C LEU A 2 -3.48 10.50 -4.94
N MET A 3 -3.71 11.24 -6.02
CA MET A 3 -4.91 11.08 -6.83
C MET A 3 -4.98 9.75 -7.57
N GLU A 4 -3.83 9.10 -7.75
CA GLU A 4 -3.76 7.81 -8.43
C GLU A 4 -3.99 6.63 -7.49
N PHE A 5 -3.87 6.86 -6.19
CA PHE A 5 -3.98 5.81 -5.17
C PHE A 5 -5.31 5.06 -5.23
N PRO A 6 -6.47 5.74 -5.31
CA PRO A 6 -7.74 5.02 -5.37
C PRO A 6 -7.84 4.09 -6.58
N LYS A 7 -7.32 4.52 -7.72
CA LYS A 7 -7.32 3.69 -8.92
C LYS A 7 -6.44 2.46 -8.77
N LEU A 8 -5.27 2.64 -8.14
CA LEU A 8 -4.37 1.53 -7.86
C LEU A 8 -5.03 0.52 -6.92
N ILE A 9 -5.66 1.00 -5.87
CA ILE A 9 -6.34 0.14 -4.90
C ILE A 9 -7.44 -0.66 -5.58
N GLU A 10 -8.25 -0.02 -6.43
CA GLU A 10 -9.32 -0.70 -7.15
C GLU A 10 -8.77 -1.76 -8.11
N ALA A 11 -7.71 -1.42 -8.85
CA ALA A 11 -7.09 -2.35 -9.78
C ALA A 11 -6.51 -3.57 -9.06
N ILE A 12 -5.91 -3.36 -7.90
CA ILE A 12 -5.32 -4.43 -7.10
C ILE A 12 -6.42 -5.28 -6.45
N ARG A 13 -7.51 -4.67 -6.01
CA ARG A 13 -8.65 -5.42 -5.46
C ARG A 13 -9.24 -6.40 -6.46
N ALA A 14 -9.14 -6.10 -7.74
CA ALA A 14 -9.62 -7.00 -8.79
C ALA A 14 -8.77 -8.26 -8.89
N GLN A 15 -7.56 -8.26 -8.32
CA GLN A 15 -6.70 -9.42 -8.24
C GLN A 15 -7.00 -10.18 -6.96
N GLN A 16 -6.90 -11.50 -7.01
CA GLN A 16 -7.13 -12.31 -5.81
C GLN A 16 -5.81 -12.45 -5.05
N PRO A 17 -5.69 -11.78 -3.89
CA PRO A 17 -4.41 -11.74 -3.18
C PRO A 17 -3.97 -13.09 -2.61
N GLU A 18 -4.93 -13.98 -2.36
CA GLU A 18 -4.66 -15.25 -1.72
C GLU A 18 -3.94 -16.24 -2.63
N GLU A 19 -3.97 -15.98 -3.94
CA GLU A 19 -3.37 -16.89 -4.92
C GLU A 19 -2.06 -16.37 -5.49
N THR A 20 -1.69 -15.12 -5.20
CA THR A 20 -0.53 -14.53 -5.83
C THR A 20 0.54 -14.12 -4.85
N GLU A 21 1.49 -15.02 -4.62
CA GLU A 21 2.78 -14.62 -4.10
C GLU A 21 3.58 -13.89 -5.19
N ASP A 22 3.17 -14.04 -6.45
CA ASP A 22 3.81 -13.39 -7.57
C ASP A 22 3.17 -12.02 -7.81
N LEU A 23 3.92 -10.98 -7.51
CA LEU A 23 3.48 -9.60 -7.68
C LEU A 23 3.83 -9.03 -9.06
N GLY A 24 4.15 -9.90 -10.01
CA GLY A 24 4.50 -9.47 -11.37
C GLY A 24 3.40 -8.65 -12.05
N PHE A 25 2.13 -8.87 -11.65
CA PHE A 25 1.03 -8.10 -12.19
C PHE A 25 1.14 -6.60 -11.87
N LEU A 26 1.85 -6.23 -10.80
CA LEU A 26 2.03 -4.82 -10.44
C LEU A 26 2.74 -4.02 -11.53
N ALA A 27 3.61 -4.68 -12.29
CA ALA A 27 4.29 -4.00 -13.39
C ALA A 27 3.34 -3.60 -14.51
N LYS A 28 2.20 -4.30 -14.62
CA LYS A 28 1.18 -4.01 -15.63
C LYS A 28 0.16 -2.99 -15.16
N ILE A 29 0.03 -2.83 -13.86
CA ILE A 29 -0.89 -1.87 -13.26
C ILE A 29 -0.14 -0.55 -13.11
N ASP A 30 -0.61 0.46 -13.82
CA ASP A 30 -0.07 1.82 -13.74
C ASP A 30 1.47 1.87 -13.75
N ARG A 31 2.04 1.84 -14.96
CA ARG A 31 3.50 1.86 -15.17
C ARG A 31 4.19 3.11 -14.64
N GLN A 32 3.43 4.19 -14.39
CA GLN A 32 4.00 5.46 -13.99
C GLN A 32 4.33 5.54 -12.51
N ASN A 33 3.66 4.74 -11.70
CA ASN A 33 3.88 4.76 -10.25
C ASN A 33 5.03 3.86 -9.85
N ALA A 34 5.80 4.32 -8.85
CA ALA A 34 6.88 3.54 -8.31
C ALA A 34 6.39 2.27 -7.64
N LEU A 35 7.23 1.24 -7.62
CA LEU A 35 6.90 -0.02 -6.97
C LEU A 35 6.46 0.17 -5.51
N ARG A 36 7.14 1.06 -4.79
CA ARG A 36 6.81 1.33 -3.39
C ARG A 36 5.36 1.79 -3.23
N VAL A 37 4.90 2.69 -4.09
CA VAL A 37 3.53 3.18 -4.07
C VAL A 37 2.55 2.04 -4.33
N LYS A 38 2.86 1.18 -5.29
CA LYS A 38 2.02 0.03 -5.62
C LYS A 38 1.93 -0.95 -4.47
N LEU A 39 3.05 -1.19 -3.78
CA LEU A 39 3.06 -2.09 -2.62
C LEU A 39 2.22 -1.54 -1.47
N LEU A 40 2.28 -0.23 -1.24
CA LEU A 40 1.44 0.40 -0.22
C LEU A 40 -0.04 0.33 -0.60
N ALA A 41 -0.34 0.47 -1.89
CA ALA A 41 -1.71 0.28 -2.38
C ALA A 41 -2.20 -1.15 -2.14
N CYS A 42 -1.33 -2.15 -2.27
CA CYS A 42 -1.66 -3.53 -1.92
C CYS A 42 -2.06 -3.64 -0.44
N GLY A 43 -1.35 -2.94 0.43
CA GLY A 43 -1.67 -2.93 1.85
C GLY A 43 -3.09 -2.50 2.13
N PHE A 44 -3.56 -1.46 1.45
CA PHE A 44 -4.94 -1.00 1.59
C PHE A 44 -5.93 -1.93 0.89
N ALA A 45 -5.60 -2.34 -0.33
CA ALA A 45 -6.50 -3.17 -1.13
C ALA A 45 -6.80 -4.51 -0.47
N TRP A 46 -5.79 -5.10 0.14
CA TRP A 46 -5.88 -6.42 0.75
C TRP A 46 -6.04 -6.36 2.27
N LYS A 47 -6.19 -5.18 2.83
CA LYS A 47 -6.37 -4.96 4.28
C LYS A 47 -5.28 -5.65 5.11
N LEU A 48 -4.04 -5.47 4.68
CA LEU A 48 -2.91 -6.08 5.36
C LEU A 48 -2.61 -5.34 6.68
N SER A 49 -2.11 -6.10 7.65
CA SER A 49 -1.61 -5.52 8.89
C SER A 49 -0.28 -4.80 8.65
N GLU A 50 0.14 -3.99 9.62
CA GLU A 50 1.44 -3.33 9.55
C GLU A 50 2.57 -4.33 9.30
N GLU A 51 2.57 -5.44 10.03
CA GLU A 51 3.59 -6.48 9.90
C GLU A 51 3.64 -7.04 8.48
N ARG A 52 2.46 -7.32 7.91
CA ARG A 52 2.37 -7.88 6.56
C ARG A 52 2.85 -6.88 5.51
N VAL A 53 2.54 -5.61 5.69
CA VAL A 53 3.01 -4.55 4.79
C VAL A 53 4.53 -4.43 4.86
N GLN A 54 5.10 -4.46 6.06
CA GLN A 54 6.55 -4.41 6.24
C GLN A 54 7.24 -5.62 5.59
N GLU A 55 6.68 -6.81 5.74
CA GLU A 55 7.18 -8.01 5.07
C GLU A 55 7.13 -7.87 3.56
N LEU A 56 6.02 -7.34 3.04
CA LEU A 56 5.84 -7.14 1.60
C LEU A 56 6.89 -6.18 1.05
N LEU A 57 7.14 -5.10 1.75
CA LEU A 57 8.18 -4.15 1.38
C LEU A 57 9.55 -4.82 1.37
N LYS A 58 9.86 -5.57 2.42
CA LYS A 58 11.14 -6.26 2.56
C LYS A 58 11.36 -7.27 1.43
N LYS A 59 10.35 -8.07 1.12
CA LYS A 59 10.42 -9.07 0.05
C LYS A 59 10.70 -8.44 -1.30
N ASN A 60 10.29 -7.21 -1.49
CA ASN A 60 10.47 -6.48 -2.74
C ASN A 60 11.64 -5.49 -2.68
N ARG A 61 12.55 -5.69 -1.72
CA ARG A 61 13.76 -4.88 -1.54
C ARG A 61 13.47 -3.41 -1.31
N GLN A 62 12.34 -3.11 -0.68
CA GLN A 62 11.99 -1.77 -0.28
C GLN A 62 12.32 -1.56 1.19
N GLN A 63 12.63 -0.32 1.53
CA GLN A 63 12.88 0.05 2.91
C GLN A 63 11.58 -0.10 3.72
N PRO A 64 11.68 -0.45 5.01
CA PRO A 64 10.49 -0.46 5.86
C PRO A 64 9.92 0.95 5.99
N LEU A 65 8.68 1.04 6.47
CA LEU A 65 8.08 2.33 6.72
C LEU A 65 8.78 3.01 7.90
N TYR A 66 9.21 4.25 7.69
CA TYR A 66 9.96 4.99 8.68
C TYR A 66 9.08 5.90 9.51
N SER A 67 9.26 5.84 10.84
CA SER A 67 8.54 6.72 11.76
C SER A 67 8.97 8.18 11.65
N ARG A 68 10.16 8.44 11.12
CA ARG A 68 10.68 9.81 10.95
C ARG A 68 10.05 10.54 9.78
N ASN A 69 9.53 9.82 8.80
CA ASN A 69 8.80 10.41 7.69
C ASN A 69 7.33 10.49 8.11
N LEU A 70 6.80 11.71 8.19
CA LEU A 70 5.42 11.92 8.65
C LEU A 70 4.42 11.11 7.82
N TRP A 71 4.63 11.07 6.53
CA TRP A 71 3.79 10.31 5.60
C TRP A 71 3.79 8.82 5.94
N GLU A 72 4.99 8.25 6.07
CA GLU A 72 5.12 6.83 6.35
C GLU A 72 4.67 6.50 7.76
N PHE A 73 4.85 7.44 8.70
CA PHE A 73 4.32 7.27 10.05
C PHE A 73 2.80 7.13 10.03
N THR A 74 2.10 7.98 9.25
CA THR A 74 0.65 7.89 9.15
C THR A 74 0.20 6.59 8.47
N LEU A 75 0.97 6.10 7.51
CA LEU A 75 0.69 4.80 6.87
C LEU A 75 0.87 3.64 7.85
N LYS A 76 1.93 3.67 8.65
CA LYS A 76 2.13 2.67 9.71
C LYS A 76 0.94 2.64 10.66
N TYR A 77 0.49 3.81 11.06
CA TYR A 77 -0.68 3.94 11.94
C TYR A 77 -1.92 3.34 11.27
N ALA A 78 -2.15 3.69 10.01
CA ALA A 78 -3.30 3.19 9.27
C ALA A 78 -3.32 1.67 9.18
N PHE A 79 -2.19 1.06 8.84
CA PHE A 79 -2.11 -0.40 8.72
C PHE A 79 -2.23 -1.07 10.09
N ARG A 80 -1.64 -0.48 11.13
CA ARG A 80 -1.73 -1.02 12.49
C ARG A 80 -3.15 -1.07 13.00
N HIS A 81 -3.95 -0.06 12.66
CA HIS A 81 -5.32 0.06 13.14
C HIS A 81 -6.37 -0.39 12.12
N GLY A 82 -5.93 -0.96 11.01
CA GLY A 82 -6.85 -1.47 9.99
C GLY A 82 -7.69 -0.41 9.32
N LEU A 83 -7.15 0.80 9.17
CA LEU A 83 -7.89 1.89 8.54
C LEU A 83 -7.99 1.65 7.03
N THR A 84 -9.13 2.07 6.45
CA THR A 84 -9.28 2.10 5.00
C THR A 84 -8.48 3.26 4.42
N TYR A 85 -8.29 3.24 3.10
CA TYR A 85 -7.65 4.36 2.41
C TYR A 85 -8.40 5.66 2.66
N GLU A 86 -9.74 5.63 2.62
CA GLU A 86 -10.57 6.81 2.83
C GLU A 86 -10.37 7.40 4.22
N ARG A 87 -10.31 6.54 5.23
CA ARG A 87 -10.06 6.96 6.61
C ARG A 87 -8.68 7.57 6.76
N TRP A 88 -7.68 6.95 6.18
CA TRP A 88 -6.31 7.48 6.20
C TRP A 88 -6.24 8.85 5.52
N ARG A 89 -6.88 8.97 4.37
CA ARG A 89 -6.91 10.22 3.62
C ARG A 89 -7.56 11.33 4.44
N ASP A 90 -8.66 11.03 5.12
CA ASP A 90 -9.33 12.00 5.98
C ASP A 90 -8.42 12.45 7.13
N LEU A 91 -7.64 11.52 7.66
CA LEU A 91 -6.74 11.81 8.76
C LEU A 91 -5.63 12.76 8.35
N ILE A 92 -5.03 12.55 7.18
CA ILE A 92 -3.90 13.37 6.70
C ILE A 92 -4.36 14.63 5.99
N GLY A 93 -5.58 14.69 5.54
CA GLY A 93 -6.14 15.84 4.82
C GLY A 93 -6.60 16.98 5.70
N ARG A 94 -6.44 16.85 7.00
CA ARG A 94 -6.86 17.89 7.95
C ARG A 94 -5.75 18.85 8.29
#